data_302836bdfe63e80c173b6a8a452ecf2d
#
_entry.id   302836bdfe63e80c173b6a8a452ecf2d
#
_cell.length_a   1.000
_cell.length_b   1.000
_cell.length_c   1.000
_cell.angle_alpha   90.00
_cell.angle_beta   90.00
_cell.angle_gamma   90.00
#
_symmetry.space_group_name_H-M   'P 1'
#
loop_
_entity.id
_entity.type
_entity.pdbx_description
1 polymer ?
#
loop_
_entity_poly.entity_id
_entity_poly.type
_entity_poly.pdbx_seq_one_letter_code
_entity_poly.pdbx_strand_id
1 'polypeptide(L)'
;MILIAGALFMLVPLWLIFASSTHQPNTIVSEGLQWTLGDNLSAVYREAWNKSLGFAGNVTAQTMIVNSMIMGLGFAIGKIVISMMAAYALVYFRLPYASAWFWLIFITLLLPLEVRIIPSYEVVSNLGMLNSYTGLVLPLIASATATFFFRQFFKTIPDELLEAAQLDNAGPIRFFIDILFPLSKTMMAAIFIIMFVVGWNQYLWPIMMTTDEQYNTIVMGIKQILNNINETSLPRYDYAFAMVILAMLPPVLVVVIFQRWFVKGLVESEK
;
A
#
# COMPACT_ATOMS: atom_id res chain seq x y z
N MET A 1 24.59 -19.80 -4.99
CA MET A 1 24.87 -19.14 -6.25
C MET A 1 23.62 -18.72 -7.00
N ILE A 2 22.63 -19.60 -7.23
CA ILE A 2 21.38 -19.28 -7.99
C ILE A 2 20.60 -18.10 -7.37
N LEU A 3 20.43 -18.06 -6.05
CA LEU A 3 19.72 -16.97 -5.36
C LEU A 3 20.43 -15.62 -5.53
N ILE A 4 21.75 -15.59 -5.45
CA ILE A 4 22.55 -14.37 -5.63
C ILE A 4 22.44 -13.88 -7.09
N ALA A 5 22.56 -14.79 -8.05
CA ALA A 5 22.40 -14.46 -9.47
C ALA A 5 20.99 -13.92 -9.78
N GLY A 6 19.95 -14.54 -9.21
CA GLY A 6 18.58 -14.07 -9.33
C GLY A 6 18.38 -12.68 -8.71
N ALA A 7 18.94 -12.44 -7.52
CA ALA A 7 18.87 -11.12 -6.86
C ALA A 7 19.60 -10.03 -7.69
N LEU A 8 20.79 -10.34 -8.19
CA LEU A 8 21.54 -9.42 -9.06
C LEU A 8 20.76 -9.10 -10.34
N PHE A 9 20.17 -10.13 -10.98
CA PHE A 9 19.34 -9.93 -12.17
C PHE A 9 18.15 -8.98 -11.90
N MET A 10 17.48 -9.14 -10.76
CA MET A 10 16.38 -8.26 -10.35
C MET A 10 16.83 -6.82 -10.05
N LEU A 11 18.07 -6.63 -9.61
CA LEU A 11 18.61 -5.30 -9.31
C LEU A 11 19.07 -4.53 -10.56
N VAL A 12 19.36 -5.20 -11.68
CA VAL A 12 19.82 -4.56 -12.93
C VAL A 12 18.86 -3.45 -13.41
N PRO A 13 17.55 -3.68 -13.58
CA PRO A 13 16.66 -2.62 -14.05
C PRO A 13 16.57 -1.45 -13.06
N LEU A 14 16.65 -1.71 -11.76
CA LEU A 14 16.63 -0.66 -10.74
C LEU A 14 17.92 0.17 -10.80
N TRP A 15 19.05 -0.49 -10.96
CA TRP A 15 20.33 0.18 -11.17
C TRP A 15 20.32 1.08 -12.41
N LEU A 16 19.81 0.57 -13.54
CA LEU A 16 19.72 1.34 -14.78
C LEU A 16 18.86 2.59 -14.63
N ILE A 17 17.70 2.49 -13.97
CA ILE A 17 16.85 3.64 -13.69
C ILE A 17 17.57 4.64 -12.77
N PHE A 18 18.22 4.16 -11.71
CA PHE A 18 18.99 4.98 -10.79
C PHE A 18 20.16 5.68 -11.48
N ALA A 19 21.01 4.93 -12.21
CA ALA A 19 22.14 5.48 -12.91
C ALA A 19 21.69 6.49 -13.98
N SER A 20 20.67 6.16 -14.77
CA SER A 20 20.13 7.08 -15.79
C SER A 20 19.56 8.36 -15.19
N SER A 21 18.92 8.31 -14.00
CA SER A 21 18.40 9.51 -13.34
C SER A 21 19.49 10.53 -13.02
N THR A 22 20.75 10.13 -12.97
CA THR A 22 21.90 10.99 -12.64
C THR A 22 22.50 11.73 -13.83
N HIS A 23 22.01 11.44 -15.05
CA HIS A 23 22.47 12.07 -16.28
C HIS A 23 21.58 13.24 -16.71
N GLN A 24 22.08 14.06 -17.62
CA GLN A 24 21.30 15.12 -18.26
C GLN A 24 20.20 14.52 -19.15
N PRO A 25 19.04 15.19 -19.29
CA PRO A 25 17.94 14.72 -20.14
C PRO A 25 18.38 14.40 -21.57
N ASN A 26 19.25 15.25 -22.15
CA ASN A 26 19.77 15.08 -23.50
C ASN A 26 20.51 13.77 -23.70
N THR A 27 21.35 13.39 -22.72
CA THR A 27 22.12 12.12 -22.75
C THR A 27 21.18 10.92 -22.78
N ILE A 28 20.13 10.96 -21.93
CA ILE A 28 19.16 9.84 -21.86
C ILE A 28 18.38 9.73 -23.17
N VAL A 29 18.03 10.86 -23.80
CA VAL A 29 17.28 10.87 -25.08
C VAL A 29 18.15 10.39 -26.25
N SER A 30 19.43 10.77 -26.29
CA SER A 30 20.32 10.43 -27.42
C SER A 30 20.99 9.05 -27.30
N GLU A 31 21.33 8.64 -26.08
CA GLU A 31 22.14 7.43 -25.83
C GLU A 31 21.35 6.30 -25.15
N GLY A 32 20.13 6.60 -24.65
CA GLY A 32 19.30 5.64 -23.91
C GLY A 32 19.69 5.51 -22.43
N LEU A 33 19.34 4.36 -21.85
CA LEU A 33 19.61 4.10 -20.43
C LEU A 33 21.10 3.93 -20.18
N GLN A 34 21.58 4.54 -19.10
CA GLN A 34 22.99 4.61 -18.71
C GLN A 34 23.36 3.60 -17.63
N TRP A 35 24.54 3.01 -17.74
CA TRP A 35 25.06 2.06 -16.77
C TRP A 35 25.92 2.70 -15.67
N THR A 36 26.50 3.86 -15.96
CA THR A 36 27.38 4.61 -15.07
C THR A 36 26.64 5.77 -14.42
N LEU A 37 27.16 6.27 -13.32
CA LEU A 37 26.64 7.48 -12.68
C LEU A 37 27.08 8.72 -13.46
N GLY A 38 26.18 9.66 -13.61
CA GLY A 38 26.44 10.99 -14.18
C GLY A 38 26.64 12.07 -13.10
N ASP A 39 26.86 13.30 -13.54
CA ASP A 39 27.18 14.43 -12.66
C ASP A 39 25.96 15.19 -12.12
N ASN A 40 24.75 14.80 -12.54
CA ASN A 40 23.52 15.54 -12.23
C ASN A 40 22.78 15.02 -10.97
N LEU A 41 23.35 14.07 -10.23
CA LEU A 41 22.71 13.40 -9.09
C LEU A 41 22.10 14.38 -8.08
N SER A 42 22.90 15.28 -7.53
CA SER A 42 22.45 16.19 -6.48
C SER A 42 21.42 17.20 -6.98
N ALA A 43 21.55 17.65 -8.22
CA ALA A 43 20.66 18.63 -8.81
C ALA A 43 19.27 18.02 -9.09
N VAL A 44 19.22 16.87 -9.77
CA VAL A 44 17.94 16.23 -10.14
C VAL A 44 17.12 15.82 -8.90
N TYR A 45 17.76 15.21 -7.88
CA TYR A 45 17.03 14.78 -6.67
C TYR A 45 16.58 15.96 -5.81
N ARG A 46 17.37 17.05 -5.72
CA ARG A 46 16.94 18.28 -5.06
C ARG A 46 15.78 18.94 -5.81
N GLU A 47 15.84 18.94 -7.13
CA GLU A 47 14.78 19.46 -7.96
C GLU A 47 13.51 18.62 -7.84
N ALA A 48 13.62 17.30 -7.93
CA ALA A 48 12.51 16.36 -7.76
C ALA A 48 11.81 16.54 -6.40
N TRP A 49 12.60 16.77 -5.35
CA TRP A 49 12.06 16.89 -3.98
C TRP A 49 11.36 18.23 -3.73
N ASN A 50 11.90 19.35 -4.27
CA ASN A 50 11.48 20.71 -3.88
C ASN A 50 10.66 21.44 -4.94
N LYS A 51 10.73 21.03 -6.22
CA LYS A 51 10.04 21.74 -7.30
C LYS A 51 8.83 20.98 -7.80
N SER A 52 7.79 21.75 -8.15
CA SER A 52 6.57 21.24 -8.77
C SER A 52 6.69 21.20 -10.30
N LEU A 53 7.56 20.36 -10.83
CA LEU A 53 7.80 20.28 -12.27
C LEU A 53 6.58 19.67 -13.00
N GLY A 54 5.82 20.56 -13.66
CA GLY A 54 4.67 20.16 -14.46
C GLY A 54 3.36 19.96 -13.70
N PHE A 55 3.31 20.32 -12.41
CA PHE A 55 2.08 20.30 -11.61
C PHE A 55 1.62 21.72 -11.30
N ALA A 56 0.31 21.92 -11.17
CA ALA A 56 -0.26 23.18 -10.71
C ALA A 56 0.06 23.40 -9.22
N GLY A 57 0.30 24.66 -8.86
CA GLY A 57 0.58 25.03 -7.46
C GLY A 57 1.94 24.53 -6.94
N ASN A 58 1.99 24.22 -5.65
CA ASN A 58 3.21 23.79 -4.95
C ASN A 58 3.29 22.27 -4.75
N VAL A 59 2.73 21.48 -5.65
CA VAL A 59 2.74 20.02 -5.55
C VAL A 59 4.12 19.47 -5.91
N THR A 60 4.82 18.94 -4.95
CA THR A 60 6.18 18.41 -5.06
C THR A 60 6.21 16.90 -4.81
N ALA A 61 7.34 16.24 -5.10
CA ALA A 61 7.52 14.83 -4.70
C ALA A 61 7.26 14.60 -3.21
N GLN A 62 7.68 15.54 -2.36
CA GLN A 62 7.44 15.46 -0.92
C GLN A 62 5.93 15.39 -0.60
N THR A 63 5.12 16.28 -1.18
CA THR A 63 3.66 16.29 -1.00
C THR A 63 3.04 14.98 -1.46
N MET A 64 3.43 14.47 -2.63
CA MET A 64 2.92 13.24 -3.20
C MET A 64 3.31 12.00 -2.37
N ILE A 65 4.52 11.97 -1.83
CA ILE A 65 4.98 10.89 -0.93
C ILE A 65 4.18 10.91 0.37
N VAL A 66 3.92 12.10 0.94
CA VAL A 66 3.08 12.22 2.14
C VAL A 66 1.66 11.75 1.86
N ASN A 67 1.06 12.14 0.74
CA ASN A 67 -0.28 11.67 0.34
C ASN A 67 -0.32 10.15 0.16
N SER A 68 0.68 9.57 -0.50
CA SER A 68 0.80 8.12 -0.66
C SER A 68 1.00 7.42 0.68
N MET A 69 1.74 8.05 1.62
CA MET A 69 1.93 7.51 2.96
C MET A 69 0.61 7.52 3.75
N ILE A 70 -0.15 8.62 3.71
CA ILE A 70 -1.46 8.72 4.35
C ILE A 70 -2.40 7.64 3.79
N MET A 71 -2.42 7.49 2.46
CA MET A 71 -3.25 6.48 1.81
C MET A 71 -2.80 5.06 2.14
N GLY A 72 -1.51 4.75 2.01
CA GLY A 72 -0.96 3.42 2.29
C GLY A 72 -1.14 3.00 3.75
N LEU A 73 -0.83 3.88 4.70
CA LEU A 73 -1.01 3.62 6.13
C LEU A 73 -2.49 3.52 6.49
N GLY A 74 -3.32 4.47 6.03
CA GLY A 74 -4.76 4.47 6.29
C GLY A 74 -5.43 3.21 5.74
N PHE A 75 -5.04 2.80 4.54
CA PHE A 75 -5.49 1.57 3.89
C PHE A 75 -5.09 0.32 4.69
N ALA A 76 -3.82 0.20 5.09
CA ALA A 76 -3.33 -0.96 5.82
C ALA A 76 -3.93 -1.05 7.23
N ILE A 77 -3.87 0.04 8.00
CA ILE A 77 -4.37 0.07 9.37
C ILE A 77 -5.89 -0.10 9.40
N GLY A 78 -6.62 0.63 8.55
CA GLY A 78 -8.07 0.53 8.46
C GLY A 78 -8.53 -0.89 8.13
N LYS A 79 -7.89 -1.53 7.14
CA LYS A 79 -8.19 -2.93 6.79
C LYS A 79 -7.88 -3.91 7.92
N ILE A 80 -6.76 -3.76 8.63
CA ILE A 80 -6.43 -4.62 9.77
C ILE A 80 -7.48 -4.49 10.85
N VAL A 81 -7.83 -3.27 11.26
CA VAL A 81 -8.78 -3.03 12.34
C VAL A 81 -10.15 -3.63 12.01
N ILE A 82 -10.73 -3.25 10.87
CA ILE A 82 -12.07 -3.72 10.48
C ILE A 82 -12.08 -5.25 10.27
N SER A 83 -11.08 -5.79 9.60
CA SER A 83 -11.03 -7.23 9.29
C SER A 83 -10.78 -8.08 10.54
N MET A 84 -9.96 -7.60 11.48
CA MET A 84 -9.71 -8.28 12.74
C MET A 84 -10.97 -8.32 13.61
N MET A 85 -11.72 -7.22 13.68
CA MET A 85 -13.01 -7.16 14.38
C MET A 85 -14.06 -8.07 13.72
N ALA A 86 -14.13 -8.06 12.39
CA ALA A 86 -15.05 -8.93 11.64
C ALA A 86 -14.71 -10.41 11.85
N ALA A 87 -13.43 -10.78 11.76
CA ALA A 87 -12.97 -12.14 12.02
C ALA A 87 -13.25 -12.59 13.47
N TYR A 88 -13.03 -11.67 14.43
CA TYR A 88 -13.35 -11.91 15.84
C TYR A 88 -14.84 -12.24 16.04
N ALA A 89 -15.71 -11.43 15.45
CA ALA A 89 -17.14 -11.66 15.50
C ALA A 89 -17.54 -13.02 14.88
N LEU A 90 -16.97 -13.36 13.71
CA LEU A 90 -17.28 -14.59 12.98
C LEU A 90 -16.80 -15.88 13.68
N VAL A 91 -15.75 -15.79 14.52
CA VAL A 91 -15.16 -16.98 15.17
C VAL A 91 -15.67 -17.15 16.61
N TYR A 92 -15.71 -16.09 17.39
CA TYR A 92 -15.93 -16.19 18.84
C TYR A 92 -17.33 -15.80 19.30
N PHE A 93 -18.10 -15.06 18.47
CA PHE A 93 -19.49 -14.79 18.79
C PHE A 93 -20.38 -15.90 18.21
N ARG A 94 -21.35 -16.36 18.96
CA ARG A 94 -22.34 -17.37 18.50
C ARG A 94 -23.32 -16.76 17.50
N LEU A 95 -22.80 -16.22 16.39
CA LEU A 95 -23.63 -15.59 15.36
C LEU A 95 -24.44 -16.66 14.63
N PRO A 96 -25.75 -16.47 14.46
CA PRO A 96 -26.53 -17.33 13.58
C PRO A 96 -26.00 -17.21 12.15
N TYR A 97 -25.82 -18.33 11.49
CA TYR A 97 -25.32 -18.39 10.12
C TYR A 97 -23.93 -17.76 9.90
N ALA A 98 -23.02 -17.81 10.88
CA ALA A 98 -21.65 -17.25 10.77
C ALA A 98 -20.91 -17.67 9.49
N SER A 99 -21.12 -18.92 9.04
CA SER A 99 -20.57 -19.41 7.78
C SER A 99 -21.15 -18.68 6.55
N ALA A 100 -22.45 -18.39 6.53
CA ALA A 100 -23.07 -17.66 5.45
C ALA A 100 -22.58 -16.20 5.39
N TRP A 101 -22.45 -15.53 6.53
CA TRP A 101 -21.85 -14.18 6.62
C TRP A 101 -20.41 -14.18 6.12
N PHE A 102 -19.62 -15.19 6.49
CA PHE A 102 -18.26 -15.32 5.97
C PHE A 102 -18.23 -15.47 4.45
N TRP A 103 -19.07 -16.36 3.88
CA TRP A 103 -19.12 -16.54 2.44
C TRP A 103 -19.62 -15.30 1.70
N LEU A 104 -20.56 -14.55 2.29
CA LEU A 104 -21.02 -13.28 1.73
C LEU A 104 -19.86 -12.26 1.66
N ILE A 105 -19.07 -12.12 2.72
CA ILE A 105 -17.88 -11.28 2.71
C ILE A 105 -16.87 -11.81 1.67
N PHE A 106 -16.64 -13.12 1.63
CA PHE A 106 -15.66 -13.74 0.76
C PHE A 106 -15.98 -13.57 -0.73
N ILE A 107 -17.25 -13.67 -1.11
CA ILE A 107 -17.71 -13.46 -2.49
C ILE A 107 -17.37 -12.05 -2.98
N THR A 108 -17.29 -11.06 -2.10
CA THR A 108 -16.87 -9.69 -2.50
C THR A 108 -15.45 -9.61 -3.07
N LEU A 109 -14.59 -10.62 -2.80
CA LEU A 109 -13.28 -10.74 -3.46
C LEU A 109 -13.36 -10.94 -4.97
N LEU A 110 -14.44 -11.53 -5.44
CA LEU A 110 -14.65 -11.80 -6.87
C LEU A 110 -14.97 -10.53 -7.67
N LEU A 111 -15.34 -9.45 -6.97
CA LEU A 111 -15.63 -8.16 -7.58
C LEU A 111 -14.36 -7.29 -7.62
N PRO A 112 -13.69 -7.16 -8.78
CA PRO A 112 -12.54 -6.29 -8.91
C PRO A 112 -12.92 -4.82 -8.64
N LEU A 113 -11.93 -4.03 -8.21
CA LEU A 113 -12.15 -2.61 -7.89
C LEU A 113 -12.70 -1.84 -9.11
N GLU A 114 -12.23 -2.19 -10.29
CA GLU A 114 -12.57 -1.57 -11.56
C GLU A 114 -14.07 -1.63 -11.85
N VAL A 115 -14.73 -2.75 -11.50
CA VAL A 115 -16.18 -2.93 -11.73
C VAL A 115 -17.02 -2.07 -10.79
N ARG A 116 -16.58 -1.88 -9.56
CA ARG A 116 -17.30 -1.14 -8.52
C ARG A 116 -16.90 0.33 -8.37
N ILE A 117 -15.93 0.79 -9.17
CA ILE A 117 -15.38 2.15 -9.00
C ILE A 117 -16.42 3.23 -9.25
N ILE A 118 -17.24 3.09 -10.31
CA ILE A 118 -18.26 4.08 -10.67
C ILE A 118 -19.36 4.19 -9.59
N PRO A 119 -19.97 3.09 -9.11
CA PRO A 119 -20.93 3.18 -7.99
C PRO A 119 -20.30 3.73 -6.72
N SER A 120 -19.02 3.37 -6.44
CA SER A 120 -18.31 3.89 -5.27
C SER A 120 -18.03 5.38 -5.38
N TYR A 121 -17.67 5.88 -6.56
CA TYR A 121 -17.51 7.30 -6.84
C TYR A 121 -18.80 8.08 -6.55
N GLU A 122 -19.93 7.59 -7.03
CA GLU A 122 -21.22 8.23 -6.78
C GLU A 122 -21.54 8.35 -5.29
N VAL A 123 -21.30 7.29 -4.54
CA VAL A 123 -21.49 7.32 -3.06
C VAL A 123 -20.54 8.32 -2.41
N VAL A 124 -19.25 8.31 -2.75
CA VAL A 124 -18.24 9.23 -2.20
C VAL A 124 -18.57 10.67 -2.55
N SER A 125 -19.02 10.92 -3.78
CA SER A 125 -19.46 12.24 -4.24
C SER A 125 -20.68 12.74 -3.48
N ASN A 126 -21.71 11.91 -3.32
CA ASN A 126 -22.93 12.26 -2.59
C ASN A 126 -22.67 12.52 -1.10
N LEU A 127 -21.64 11.90 -0.52
CA LEU A 127 -21.19 12.14 0.85
C LEU A 127 -20.28 13.39 0.98
N GLY A 128 -19.94 14.07 -0.11
CA GLY A 128 -19.06 15.23 -0.10
C GLY A 128 -17.59 14.88 0.24
N MET A 129 -17.16 13.65 -0.04
CA MET A 129 -15.82 13.14 0.34
C MET A 129 -14.81 13.21 -0.80
N LEU A 130 -15.17 13.72 -1.99
CA LEU A 130 -14.21 13.96 -3.07
C LEU A 130 -13.15 14.98 -2.64
N ASN A 131 -11.97 14.90 -3.22
CA ASN A 131 -10.83 15.78 -2.90
C ASN A 131 -10.52 15.82 -1.39
N SER A 132 -10.46 14.64 -0.76
CA SER A 132 -10.14 14.51 0.66
C SER A 132 -9.43 13.20 0.99
N TYR A 133 -8.65 13.18 2.06
CA TYR A 133 -8.04 11.94 2.55
C TYR A 133 -9.07 10.92 3.04
N THR A 134 -10.22 11.37 3.52
CA THR A 134 -11.33 10.47 3.91
C THR A 134 -11.88 9.73 2.70
N GLY A 135 -12.08 10.41 1.56
CA GLY A 135 -12.50 9.78 0.31
C GLY A 135 -11.46 8.83 -0.27
N LEU A 136 -10.17 9.12 -0.07
CA LEU A 136 -9.09 8.25 -0.52
C LEU A 136 -8.98 6.96 0.32
N VAL A 137 -9.27 7.00 1.62
CA VAL A 137 -8.99 5.91 2.55
C VAL A 137 -10.26 5.15 2.95
N LEU A 138 -11.27 5.84 3.47
CA LEU A 138 -12.41 5.23 4.16
C LEU A 138 -13.20 4.22 3.33
N PRO A 139 -13.51 4.45 2.03
CA PRO A 139 -14.27 3.49 1.24
C PRO A 139 -13.55 2.16 0.98
N LEU A 140 -12.23 2.14 1.15
CA LEU A 140 -11.39 0.98 0.86
C LEU A 140 -10.89 0.21 2.09
N ILE A 141 -11.28 0.58 3.31
CA ILE A 141 -10.81 -0.11 4.53
C ILE A 141 -11.44 -1.48 4.75
N ALA A 142 -12.58 -1.79 4.14
CA ALA A 142 -13.14 -3.13 4.16
C ALA A 142 -12.29 -4.08 3.30
N SER A 143 -11.96 -5.25 3.83
CA SER A 143 -11.12 -6.24 3.14
C SER A 143 -11.54 -7.67 3.44
N ALA A 144 -12.12 -8.33 2.45
CA ALA A 144 -12.44 -9.74 2.56
C ALA A 144 -11.16 -10.60 2.68
N THR A 145 -10.08 -10.24 1.98
CA THR A 145 -8.78 -10.94 2.06
C THR A 145 -8.22 -10.90 3.49
N ALA A 146 -8.15 -9.73 4.10
CA ALA A 146 -7.63 -9.59 5.47
C ALA A 146 -8.56 -10.30 6.48
N THR A 147 -9.89 -10.19 6.31
CA THR A 147 -10.87 -10.91 7.14
C THR A 147 -10.70 -12.42 7.04
N PHE A 148 -10.45 -12.94 5.82
CA PHE A 148 -10.17 -14.36 5.60
C PHE A 148 -8.93 -14.81 6.39
N PHE A 149 -7.81 -14.10 6.27
CA PHE A 149 -6.57 -14.47 6.95
C PHE A 149 -6.72 -14.41 8.47
N PHE A 150 -7.32 -13.34 9.03
CA PHE A 150 -7.56 -13.28 10.47
C PHE A 150 -8.50 -14.38 10.95
N ARG A 151 -9.57 -14.67 10.20
CA ARG A 151 -10.49 -15.75 10.55
C ARG A 151 -9.78 -17.11 10.59
N GLN A 152 -8.94 -17.41 9.59
CA GLN A 152 -8.19 -18.66 9.58
C GLN A 152 -7.20 -18.73 10.75
N PHE A 153 -6.50 -17.65 11.02
CA PHE A 153 -5.60 -17.54 12.16
C PHE A 153 -6.35 -17.73 13.50
N PHE A 154 -7.47 -17.06 13.69
CA PHE A 154 -8.24 -17.18 14.93
C PHE A 154 -8.77 -18.59 15.16
N LYS A 155 -9.05 -19.35 14.11
CA LYS A 155 -9.43 -20.76 14.21
C LYS A 155 -8.29 -21.70 14.59
N THR A 156 -7.05 -21.27 14.53
CA THR A 156 -5.89 -22.06 15.00
C THR A 156 -5.58 -21.82 16.47
N ILE A 157 -6.20 -20.81 17.08
CA ILE A 157 -6.00 -20.50 18.50
C ILE A 157 -6.78 -21.52 19.33
N PRO A 158 -6.14 -22.17 20.33
CA PRO A 158 -6.78 -23.17 21.19
C PRO A 158 -7.97 -22.59 21.98
N ASP A 159 -9.05 -23.36 22.07
CA ASP A 159 -10.27 -22.93 22.78
C ASP A 159 -10.03 -22.79 24.29
N GLU A 160 -9.02 -23.47 24.83
CA GLU A 160 -8.60 -23.41 26.24
C GLU A 160 -8.22 -21.97 26.67
N LEU A 161 -7.71 -21.14 25.75
CA LEU A 161 -7.41 -19.74 26.04
C LEU A 161 -8.69 -18.90 26.25
N LEU A 162 -9.76 -19.22 25.51
CA LEU A 162 -11.05 -18.58 25.70
C LEU A 162 -11.68 -19.04 27.02
N GLU A 163 -11.62 -20.34 27.31
CA GLU A 163 -12.14 -20.92 28.54
C GLU A 163 -11.43 -20.36 29.79
N ALA A 164 -10.09 -20.28 29.74
CA ALA A 164 -9.31 -19.65 30.81
C ALA A 164 -9.69 -18.19 31.04
N ALA A 165 -9.83 -17.41 29.95
CA ALA A 165 -10.27 -16.02 30.04
C ALA A 165 -11.68 -15.87 30.66
N GLN A 166 -12.59 -16.79 30.35
CA GLN A 166 -13.94 -16.82 30.92
C GLN A 166 -13.91 -17.16 32.43
N LEU A 167 -13.05 -18.09 32.85
CA LEU A 167 -12.83 -18.41 34.26
C LEU A 167 -12.28 -17.18 35.03
N ASP A 168 -11.44 -16.38 34.40
CA ASP A 168 -10.90 -15.13 34.97
C ASP A 168 -11.90 -13.95 34.86
N ASN A 169 -13.17 -14.21 34.48
CA ASN A 169 -14.19 -13.19 34.24
C ASN A 169 -13.76 -12.09 33.23
N ALA A 170 -12.93 -12.42 32.27
CA ALA A 170 -12.57 -11.51 31.20
C ALA A 170 -13.72 -11.39 30.21
N GLY A 171 -14.24 -10.14 30.07
CA GLY A 171 -15.25 -9.84 29.05
C GLY A 171 -14.67 -9.92 27.61
N PRO A 172 -15.55 -9.91 26.58
CA PRO A 172 -15.12 -10.06 25.18
C PRO A 172 -14.07 -9.05 24.72
N ILE A 173 -14.19 -7.78 25.14
CA ILE A 173 -13.21 -6.74 24.78
C ILE A 173 -11.86 -7.03 25.43
N ARG A 174 -11.84 -7.48 26.68
CA ARG A 174 -10.60 -7.80 27.38
C ARG A 174 -9.92 -9.02 26.75
N PHE A 175 -10.67 -10.06 26.41
CA PHE A 175 -10.15 -11.22 25.67
C PHE A 175 -9.53 -10.79 24.32
N PHE A 176 -10.20 -9.90 23.58
CA PHE A 176 -9.69 -9.39 22.31
C PHE A 176 -8.38 -8.60 22.49
N ILE A 177 -8.33 -7.67 23.44
CA ILE A 177 -7.17 -6.77 23.61
C ILE A 177 -5.99 -7.49 24.27
N ASP A 178 -6.25 -8.27 25.33
CA ASP A 178 -5.19 -8.84 26.16
C ASP A 178 -4.66 -10.17 25.63
N ILE A 179 -5.44 -10.89 24.82
CA ILE A 179 -5.07 -12.23 24.32
C ILE A 179 -4.97 -12.25 22.80
N LEU A 180 -6.05 -11.97 22.07
CA LEU A 180 -6.07 -12.12 20.62
C LEU A 180 -5.16 -11.13 19.90
N PHE A 181 -5.20 -9.87 20.29
CA PHE A 181 -4.38 -8.82 19.67
C PHE A 181 -2.87 -9.09 19.83
N PRO A 182 -2.33 -9.42 21.02
CA PRO A 182 -0.93 -9.79 21.16
C PRO A 182 -0.51 -11.02 20.37
N LEU A 183 -1.35 -12.06 20.35
CA LEU A 183 -1.09 -13.29 19.58
C LEU A 183 -1.08 -13.02 18.07
N SER A 184 -1.86 -12.04 17.60
CA SER A 184 -2.00 -11.71 16.18
C SER A 184 -0.87 -10.85 15.62
N LYS A 185 0.11 -10.41 16.41
CA LYS A 185 1.15 -9.44 15.97
C LYS A 185 1.87 -9.86 14.70
N THR A 186 2.21 -11.13 14.58
CA THR A 186 2.90 -11.67 13.40
C THR A 186 2.00 -11.63 12.16
N MET A 187 0.74 -12.06 12.31
CA MET A 187 -0.25 -12.01 11.23
C MET A 187 -0.58 -10.56 10.85
N MET A 188 -0.74 -9.66 11.83
CA MET A 188 -0.95 -8.23 11.57
C MET A 188 0.19 -7.62 10.78
N ALA A 189 1.45 -7.94 11.12
CA ALA A 189 2.61 -7.44 10.40
C ALA A 189 2.65 -7.92 8.95
N ALA A 190 2.32 -9.19 8.70
CA ALA A 190 2.24 -9.74 7.35
C ALA A 190 1.15 -9.03 6.51
N ILE A 191 -0.06 -8.92 7.07
CA ILE A 191 -1.17 -8.22 6.40
C ILE A 191 -0.85 -6.74 6.21
N PHE A 192 -0.18 -6.10 7.17
CA PHE A 192 0.23 -4.69 7.08
C PHE A 192 1.13 -4.44 5.87
N ILE A 193 2.18 -5.25 5.67
CA ILE A 193 3.07 -5.10 4.52
C ILE A 193 2.28 -5.21 3.22
N ILE A 194 1.47 -6.29 3.08
CA ILE A 194 0.71 -6.53 1.86
C ILE A 194 -0.25 -5.37 1.58
N MET A 195 -1.03 -4.96 2.57
CA MET A 195 -2.04 -3.93 2.41
C MET A 195 -1.43 -2.54 2.24
N PHE A 196 -0.30 -2.25 2.89
CA PHE A 196 0.44 -1.01 2.67
C PHE A 196 0.94 -0.89 1.24
N VAL A 197 1.60 -1.94 0.71
CA VAL A 197 2.10 -1.95 -0.66
C VAL A 197 0.95 -1.84 -1.67
N VAL A 198 -0.18 -2.52 -1.43
CA VAL A 198 -1.38 -2.41 -2.26
C VAL A 198 -1.95 -0.98 -2.23
N GLY A 199 -2.05 -0.37 -1.05
CA GLY A 199 -2.53 1.00 -0.88
C GLY A 199 -1.58 2.04 -1.50
N TRP A 200 -0.27 1.86 -1.32
CA TRP A 200 0.77 2.70 -1.90
C TRP A 200 0.74 2.75 -3.43
N ASN A 201 0.54 1.59 -4.05
CA ASN A 201 0.54 1.46 -5.52
C ASN A 201 -0.81 1.76 -6.18
N GLN A 202 -1.81 2.22 -5.42
CA GLN A 202 -3.10 2.61 -6.00
C GLN A 202 -2.94 3.78 -6.98
N TYR A 203 -3.49 3.61 -8.17
CA TYR A 203 -3.55 4.64 -9.20
C TYR A 203 -4.99 4.99 -9.58
N LEU A 204 -5.78 3.97 -9.91
CA LEU A 204 -7.13 4.16 -10.45
C LEU A 204 -8.08 4.79 -9.42
N TRP A 205 -7.98 4.38 -8.17
CA TRP A 205 -8.81 4.94 -7.10
C TRP A 205 -8.52 6.42 -6.85
N PRO A 206 -7.26 6.85 -6.56
CA PRO A 206 -6.97 8.25 -6.35
C PRO A 206 -7.34 9.14 -7.53
N ILE A 207 -7.05 8.75 -8.76
CA ILE A 207 -7.35 9.56 -9.95
C ILE A 207 -8.86 9.78 -10.16
N MET A 208 -9.69 8.86 -9.69
CA MET A 208 -11.15 9.01 -9.77
C MET A 208 -11.69 9.85 -8.61
N MET A 209 -11.08 9.79 -7.43
CA MET A 209 -11.58 10.44 -6.22
C MET A 209 -11.07 11.85 -6.00
N THR A 210 -10.00 12.25 -6.75
CA THR A 210 -9.41 13.57 -6.61
C THR A 210 -9.20 14.24 -7.96
N THR A 211 -9.65 15.48 -8.07
CA THR A 211 -9.42 16.38 -9.19
C THR A 211 -8.45 17.50 -8.83
N ASP A 212 -8.19 17.68 -7.54
CA ASP A 212 -7.25 18.66 -7.02
C ASP A 212 -5.87 18.02 -6.86
N GLU A 213 -4.87 18.58 -7.53
CA GLU A 213 -3.51 18.04 -7.58
C GLU A 213 -2.83 17.99 -6.20
N GLN A 214 -3.28 18.77 -5.22
CA GLN A 214 -2.75 18.71 -3.85
C GLN A 214 -2.91 17.33 -3.20
N TYR A 215 -3.85 16.49 -3.67
CA TYR A 215 -4.09 15.12 -3.21
C TYR A 215 -3.40 14.06 -4.09
N ASN A 216 -2.63 14.46 -5.10
CA ASN A 216 -1.93 13.53 -5.96
C ASN A 216 -1.02 12.61 -5.14
N THR A 217 -1.13 11.30 -5.39
CA THR A 217 -0.19 10.30 -4.89
C THR A 217 1.06 10.26 -5.77
N ILE A 218 2.15 9.70 -5.24
CA ILE A 218 3.41 9.62 -5.99
C ILE A 218 3.25 8.82 -7.30
N VAL A 219 2.42 7.78 -7.31
CA VAL A 219 2.13 6.97 -8.51
C VAL A 219 1.36 7.78 -9.55
N MET A 220 0.40 8.62 -9.14
CA MET A 220 -0.29 9.55 -10.04
C MET A 220 0.70 10.55 -10.64
N GLY A 221 1.54 11.15 -9.80
CA GLY A 221 2.53 12.13 -10.24
C GLY A 221 3.50 11.57 -11.27
N ILE A 222 4.06 10.39 -11.03
CA ILE A 222 4.94 9.71 -12.01
C ILE A 222 4.20 9.51 -13.34
N LYS A 223 2.95 9.06 -13.31
CA LYS A 223 2.15 8.85 -14.51
C LYS A 223 1.89 10.13 -15.29
N GLN A 224 1.59 11.24 -14.60
CA GLN A 224 1.41 12.55 -15.22
C GLN A 224 2.70 13.06 -15.87
N ILE A 225 3.84 12.94 -15.18
CA ILE A 225 5.15 13.31 -15.73
C ILE A 225 5.43 12.53 -17.01
N LEU A 226 5.21 11.20 -17.00
CA LEU A 226 5.42 10.35 -18.18
C LEU A 226 4.48 10.72 -19.34
N ASN A 227 3.25 11.14 -19.07
CA ASN A 227 2.34 11.62 -20.11
C ASN A 227 2.82 12.96 -20.70
N ASN A 228 3.25 13.89 -19.86
CA ASN A 228 3.72 15.21 -20.28
C ASN A 228 5.06 15.16 -21.04
N ILE A 229 5.86 14.12 -20.86
CA ILE A 229 7.13 13.90 -21.60
C ILE A 229 6.91 13.91 -23.11
N ASN A 230 5.78 13.39 -23.58
CA ASN A 230 5.48 13.30 -25.02
C ASN A 230 5.07 14.65 -25.64
N GLU A 231 4.76 15.65 -24.82
CA GLU A 231 4.29 16.97 -25.26
C GLU A 231 5.40 18.04 -25.27
N THR A 232 6.57 17.72 -24.67
CA THR A 232 7.68 18.66 -24.54
C THR A 232 8.79 18.40 -25.55
N SER A 233 9.46 19.49 -26.00
CA SER A 233 10.60 19.39 -26.91
C SER A 233 11.83 18.70 -26.31
N LEU A 234 11.93 18.63 -24.98
CA LEU A 234 12.99 17.98 -24.24
C LEU A 234 12.39 17.15 -23.08
N PRO A 235 12.21 15.84 -23.28
CA PRO A 235 11.63 14.96 -22.25
C PRO A 235 12.53 14.85 -21.00
N ARG A 236 11.98 15.14 -19.83
CA ARG A 236 12.67 15.09 -18.53
C ARG A 236 12.67 13.67 -17.93
N TYR A 237 13.27 12.71 -18.65
CA TYR A 237 13.40 11.32 -18.16
C TYR A 237 14.23 11.23 -16.89
N ASP A 238 15.26 12.08 -16.71
CA ASP A 238 16.07 12.18 -15.51
C ASP A 238 15.16 12.39 -14.27
N TYR A 239 14.24 13.34 -14.38
CA TYR A 239 13.29 13.66 -13.32
C TYR A 239 12.29 12.53 -13.09
N ALA A 240 11.72 11.93 -14.14
CA ALA A 240 10.80 10.81 -14.03
C ALA A 240 11.46 9.61 -13.33
N PHE A 241 12.71 9.29 -13.68
CA PHE A 241 13.47 8.21 -13.04
C PHE A 241 13.81 8.53 -11.59
N ALA A 242 14.19 9.77 -11.26
CA ALA A 242 14.41 10.19 -9.89
C ALA A 242 13.13 10.04 -9.04
N MET A 243 11.97 10.40 -9.58
CA MET A 243 10.67 10.21 -8.92
C MET A 243 10.33 8.74 -8.67
N VAL A 244 10.65 7.85 -9.62
CA VAL A 244 10.48 6.40 -9.44
C VAL A 244 11.36 5.89 -8.31
N ILE A 245 12.62 6.28 -8.25
CA ILE A 245 13.54 5.89 -7.16
C ILE A 245 13.02 6.40 -5.80
N LEU A 246 12.61 7.67 -5.72
CA LEU A 246 12.02 8.23 -4.49
C LEU A 246 10.73 7.48 -4.07
N ALA A 247 9.90 7.12 -5.04
CA ALA A 247 8.67 6.38 -4.80
C ALA A 247 8.88 4.95 -4.30
N MET A 248 10.02 4.33 -4.60
CA MET A 248 10.36 2.99 -4.14
C MET A 248 10.84 2.95 -2.69
N LEU A 249 11.41 4.05 -2.16
CA LEU A 249 12.02 4.06 -0.83
C LEU A 249 11.04 3.70 0.29
N PRO A 250 9.83 4.31 0.43
CA PRO A 250 8.94 4.00 1.53
C PRO A 250 8.45 2.54 1.56
N PRO A 251 7.99 1.92 0.46
CA PRO A 251 7.64 0.49 0.45
C PRO A 251 8.82 -0.42 0.83
N VAL A 252 10.01 -0.13 0.31
CA VAL A 252 11.21 -0.91 0.64
C VAL A 252 11.53 -0.80 2.13
N LEU A 253 11.48 0.40 2.70
CA LEU A 253 11.69 0.61 4.14
C LEU A 253 10.66 -0.15 4.98
N VAL A 254 9.38 -0.12 4.60
CA VAL A 254 8.32 -0.88 5.29
C VAL A 254 8.62 -2.38 5.24
N VAL A 255 8.97 -2.92 4.08
CA VAL A 255 9.31 -4.34 3.95
C VAL A 255 10.53 -4.69 4.82
N VAL A 256 11.61 -3.89 4.77
CA VAL A 256 12.83 -4.14 5.55
C VAL A 256 12.56 -4.11 7.06
N ILE A 257 11.74 -3.16 7.53
CA ILE A 257 11.40 -3.05 8.95
C ILE A 257 10.59 -4.27 9.42
N PHE A 258 9.58 -4.68 8.64
CA PHE A 258 8.64 -5.71 9.04
C PHE A 258 8.99 -7.13 8.57
N GLN A 259 10.03 -7.33 7.74
CA GLN A 259 10.39 -8.63 7.15
C GLN A 259 10.56 -9.76 8.18
N ARG A 260 11.09 -9.45 9.37
CA ARG A 260 11.31 -10.47 10.42
C ARG A 260 10.00 -11.07 10.92
N TRP A 261 8.96 -10.25 11.04
CA TRP A 261 7.62 -10.72 11.43
C TRP A 261 6.92 -11.43 10.28
N PHE A 262 7.12 -10.96 9.05
CA PHE A 262 6.57 -11.58 7.84
C PHE A 262 7.08 -13.03 7.67
N VAL A 263 8.40 -13.23 7.77
CA VAL A 263 9.00 -14.57 7.66
C VAL A 263 8.52 -15.50 8.76
N LYS A 264 8.41 -15.03 10.01
CA LYS A 264 7.88 -15.83 11.12
C LYS A 264 6.42 -16.25 10.86
N GLY A 265 5.57 -15.33 10.39
CA GLY A 265 4.16 -15.63 10.12
C GLY A 265 3.93 -16.68 9.04
N LEU A 266 4.78 -16.73 8.03
CA LEU A 266 4.71 -17.75 6.98
C LEU A 266 5.17 -19.13 7.48
N VAL A 267 6.23 -19.17 8.30
CA VAL A 267 6.80 -20.43 8.81
C VAL A 267 5.93 -21.05 9.92
N GLU A 268 5.28 -20.23 10.75
CA GLU A 268 4.37 -20.72 11.80
C GLU A 268 3.04 -21.24 11.23
N SER A 269 2.65 -20.82 10.03
CA SER A 269 1.46 -21.30 9.33
C SER A 269 1.63 -22.72 8.74
N GLU A 270 2.86 -23.21 8.62
CA GLU A 270 3.16 -24.55 8.05
C GLU A 270 3.35 -25.64 9.13
N LYS A 271 3.26 -25.30 10.41
CA LYS A 271 3.29 -26.27 11.53
C LYS A 271 1.91 -26.45 12.13
#